data_a7cee2903c987d82910b0f4852000c4d
#
_entry.id   a7cee2903c987d82910b0f4852000c4d
#
_cell.length_a   1.000
_cell.length_b   1.000
_cell.length_c   1.000
_cell.angle_alpha   90.00
_cell.angle_beta   90.00
_cell.angle_gamma   90.00
#
_symmetry.space_group_name_H-M   'P 1'
#
loop_
_entity.id
_entity.type
_entity.pdbx_description
1 polymer ?
#
loop_
_entity_poly.entity_id
_entity_poly.type
_entity_poly.pdbx_seq_one_letter_code
_entity_poly.pdbx_strand_id
1 'polypeptide(L)'
;EEICETAQKNADMMIAFASIDPHKGKMGAREARRLIDEHGVKGFKFHPTVQGFLPYDKMAWPIYEVIAEHKLPAIFHSGHSGIGSGMRCGGGLRLQNSNPMLLEDVAIDFPDIEIVIAHPSWPWQDEALSLALHKPNVWIDLSGWSPKYFPAQLVQYANTLLKDRMLFG
;
A
#
# COMPACT_ATOMS: atom_id res chain seq x y z
N GLU A 1 17.35 6.59 3.32
CA GLU A 1 18.45 6.52 4.31
C GLU A 1 18.04 7.20 5.62
N GLU A 2 17.75 8.50 5.65
CA GLU A 2 17.38 9.27 6.85
C GLU A 2 16.25 8.63 7.68
N ILE A 3 15.18 8.13 7.01
CA ILE A 3 14.08 7.41 7.67
C ILE A 3 14.59 6.12 8.33
N CYS A 4 15.47 5.38 7.67
CA CYS A 4 16.03 4.14 8.20
C CYS A 4 16.92 4.41 9.42
N GLU A 5 17.75 5.44 9.36
CA GLU A 5 18.58 5.86 10.48
C GLU A 5 17.72 6.30 11.69
N THR A 6 16.64 7.04 11.43
CA THR A 6 15.72 7.44 12.48
C THR A 6 15.00 6.25 13.09
N ALA A 7 14.54 5.29 12.28
CA ALA A 7 13.93 4.06 12.78
C ALA A 7 14.92 3.19 13.57
N GLN A 8 16.17 3.10 13.13
CA GLN A 8 17.20 2.36 13.89
C GLN A 8 17.48 2.98 15.25
N LYS A 9 17.51 4.31 15.35
CA LYS A 9 17.70 5.01 16.64
C LYS A 9 16.51 4.85 17.59
N ASN A 10 15.33 4.50 17.08
CA ASN A 10 14.08 4.34 17.81
C ASN A 10 13.44 2.97 17.52
N ALA A 11 14.25 1.92 17.48
CA ALA A 11 13.84 0.59 17.05
C ALA A 11 12.80 -0.09 17.97
N ASP A 12 12.59 0.45 19.16
CA ASP A 12 11.54 0.05 20.10
C ASP A 12 10.14 0.60 19.71
N MET A 13 10.10 1.64 18.87
CA MET A 13 8.85 2.31 18.48
C MET A 13 8.65 2.43 16.97
N MET A 14 9.71 2.28 16.16
CA MET A 14 9.66 2.59 14.74
C MET A 14 10.16 1.43 13.86
N ILE A 15 9.43 1.17 12.79
CA ILE A 15 9.81 0.23 11.72
C ILE A 15 9.92 1.01 10.42
N ALA A 16 11.06 0.90 9.72
CA ALA A 16 11.29 1.61 8.48
C ALA A 16 10.56 0.96 7.30
N PHE A 17 9.72 1.75 6.63
CA PHE A 17 9.18 1.45 5.31
C PHE A 17 9.77 2.43 4.29
N ALA A 18 10.18 1.92 3.15
CA ALA A 18 10.71 2.74 2.06
C ALA A 18 9.66 3.02 0.98
N SER A 19 9.91 4.04 0.19
CA SER A 19 9.17 4.29 -1.04
C SER A 19 10.13 4.32 -2.22
N ILE A 20 9.78 3.64 -3.30
CA ILE A 20 10.55 3.57 -4.54
C ILE A 20 9.67 4.02 -5.69
N ASP A 21 10.25 4.75 -6.63
CA ASP A 21 9.58 5.13 -7.87
C ASP A 21 9.42 3.88 -8.76
N PRO A 22 8.17 3.43 -9.03
CA PRO A 22 7.90 2.24 -9.84
C PRO A 22 8.37 2.40 -11.28
N HIS A 23 8.49 3.63 -11.80
CA HIS A 23 8.99 3.90 -13.15
C HIS A 23 10.48 3.55 -13.33
N LYS A 24 11.21 3.33 -12.23
CA LYS A 24 12.63 2.91 -12.30
C LYS A 24 12.81 1.42 -12.61
N GLY A 25 11.77 0.61 -12.58
CA GLY A 25 11.82 -0.80 -12.97
C GLY A 25 13.02 -1.55 -12.34
N LYS A 26 13.91 -2.12 -13.16
CA LYS A 26 15.10 -2.84 -12.68
C LYS A 26 16.06 -2.00 -11.83
N MET A 27 16.14 -0.69 -12.06
CA MET A 27 16.93 0.19 -11.19
C MET A 27 16.29 0.33 -9.81
N GLY A 28 14.95 0.45 -9.76
CA GLY A 28 14.18 0.42 -8.53
C GLY A 28 14.34 -0.89 -7.76
N ALA A 29 14.37 -2.03 -8.46
CA ALA A 29 14.61 -3.33 -7.85
C ALA A 29 16.01 -3.43 -7.18
N ARG A 30 17.05 -2.90 -7.82
CA ARG A 30 18.38 -2.83 -7.21
C ARG A 30 18.40 -1.95 -5.96
N GLU A 31 17.70 -0.82 -6.01
CA GLU A 31 17.58 0.07 -4.87
C GLU A 31 16.76 -0.57 -3.73
N ALA A 32 15.70 -1.33 -4.06
CA ALA A 32 14.95 -2.09 -3.06
C ALA A 32 15.85 -3.08 -2.31
N ARG A 33 16.67 -3.87 -3.03
CA ARG A 33 17.63 -4.79 -2.39
C ARG A 33 18.62 -4.04 -1.49
N ARG A 34 19.20 -2.96 -1.98
CA ARG A 34 20.14 -2.14 -1.19
C ARG A 34 19.48 -1.64 0.11
N LEU A 35 18.26 -1.14 0.04
CA LEU A 35 17.53 -0.64 1.22
C LEU A 35 17.21 -1.74 2.22
N ILE A 36 16.94 -2.96 1.74
CA ILE A 36 16.72 -4.13 2.61
C ILE A 36 18.03 -4.55 3.26
N ASP A 37 19.07 -4.77 2.46
CA ASP A 37 20.32 -5.40 2.90
C ASP A 37 21.17 -4.45 3.76
N GLU A 38 21.29 -3.17 3.36
CA GLU A 38 22.15 -2.19 4.02
C GLU A 38 21.44 -1.38 5.10
N HIS A 39 20.12 -1.13 4.94
CA HIS A 39 19.37 -0.24 5.83
C HIS A 39 18.26 -0.94 6.62
N GLY A 40 18.07 -2.25 6.42
CA GLY A 40 17.14 -3.05 7.21
C GLY A 40 15.65 -2.68 7.04
N VAL A 41 15.27 -2.17 5.85
CA VAL A 41 13.88 -1.85 5.52
C VAL A 41 12.98 -3.08 5.66
N LYS A 42 11.82 -2.91 6.27
CA LYS A 42 10.86 -3.99 6.60
C LYS A 42 9.59 -3.97 5.77
N GLY A 43 9.50 -3.10 4.77
CA GLY A 43 8.39 -3.02 3.85
C GLY A 43 8.47 -1.81 2.93
N PHE A 44 7.52 -1.71 2.02
CA PHE A 44 7.48 -0.65 1.03
C PHE A 44 6.13 0.04 1.00
N LYS A 45 6.13 1.36 0.76
CA LYS A 45 4.92 2.15 0.57
C LYS A 45 4.87 2.70 -0.84
N PHE A 46 3.73 2.49 -1.50
CA PHE A 46 3.40 3.05 -2.81
C PHE A 46 2.20 4.00 -2.71
N HIS A 47 2.20 5.01 -3.56
CA HIS A 47 1.08 5.94 -3.70
C HIS A 47 0.72 6.09 -5.18
N PRO A 48 -0.11 5.18 -5.74
CA PRO A 48 -0.35 5.10 -7.18
C PRO A 48 -0.83 6.41 -7.81
N THR A 49 -1.71 7.16 -7.12
CA THR A 49 -2.17 8.47 -7.57
C THR A 49 -1.03 9.48 -7.72
N VAL A 50 -0.14 9.57 -6.72
CA VAL A 50 0.96 10.54 -6.70
C VAL A 50 2.10 10.11 -7.60
N GLN A 51 2.44 8.82 -7.59
CA GLN A 51 3.52 8.25 -8.40
C GLN A 51 3.10 8.05 -9.87
N GLY A 52 1.81 8.21 -10.20
CA GLY A 52 1.31 8.23 -11.57
C GLY A 52 1.41 6.88 -12.29
N PHE A 53 1.17 5.77 -11.60
CA PHE A 53 1.21 4.42 -12.17
C PHE A 53 -0.03 3.61 -11.77
N LEU A 54 -0.28 2.53 -12.49
CA LEU A 54 -1.27 1.53 -12.11
C LEU A 54 -0.55 0.37 -11.39
N PRO A 55 -1.06 -0.11 -10.24
CA PRO A 55 -0.40 -1.17 -9.47
C PRO A 55 0.01 -2.41 -10.28
N TYR A 56 -0.78 -2.79 -11.28
CA TYR A 56 -0.50 -3.93 -12.18
C TYR A 56 0.47 -3.62 -13.33
N ASP A 57 0.99 -2.39 -13.44
CA ASP A 57 1.94 -2.04 -14.51
C ASP A 57 3.22 -2.89 -14.42
N LYS A 58 3.55 -3.58 -15.50
CA LYS A 58 4.70 -4.50 -15.57
C LYS A 58 6.05 -3.83 -15.28
N MET A 59 6.13 -2.51 -15.40
CA MET A 59 7.35 -1.78 -15.05
C MET A 59 7.66 -1.82 -13.55
N ALA A 60 6.64 -1.97 -12.69
CA ALA A 60 6.80 -2.08 -11.24
C ALA A 60 7.18 -3.51 -10.79
N TRP A 61 6.95 -4.52 -11.63
CA TRP A 61 7.13 -5.94 -11.30
C TRP A 61 8.52 -6.29 -10.81
N PRO A 62 9.62 -5.80 -11.40
CA PRO A 62 10.96 -6.10 -10.86
C PRO A 62 11.15 -5.67 -9.39
N ILE A 63 10.40 -4.65 -8.95
CA ILE A 63 10.41 -4.20 -7.55
C ILE A 63 9.58 -5.18 -6.70
N TYR A 64 8.41 -5.60 -7.18
CA TYR A 64 7.56 -6.58 -6.49
C TYR A 64 8.23 -7.94 -6.35
N GLU A 65 8.99 -8.39 -7.37
CA GLU A 65 9.81 -9.60 -7.28
C GLU A 65 10.77 -9.55 -6.10
N VAL A 66 11.44 -8.42 -5.87
CA VAL A 66 12.35 -8.24 -4.73
C VAL A 66 11.57 -8.26 -3.40
N ILE A 67 10.41 -7.59 -3.34
CA ILE A 67 9.57 -7.56 -2.14
C ILE A 67 9.09 -8.97 -1.79
N ALA A 68 8.62 -9.74 -2.80
CA ALA A 68 8.17 -11.12 -2.64
C ALA A 68 9.30 -12.05 -2.19
N GLU A 69 10.48 -11.95 -2.82
CA GLU A 69 11.68 -12.73 -2.47
C GLU A 69 12.05 -12.59 -0.98
N HIS A 70 11.89 -11.38 -0.43
CA HIS A 70 12.20 -11.10 0.96
C HIS A 70 10.97 -11.24 1.88
N LYS A 71 9.82 -11.64 1.34
CA LYS A 71 8.54 -11.79 2.06
C LYS A 71 8.17 -10.55 2.89
N LEU A 72 8.35 -9.38 2.29
CA LEU A 72 8.06 -8.10 2.92
C LEU A 72 6.66 -7.60 2.54
N PRO A 73 6.00 -6.83 3.41
CA PRO A 73 4.73 -6.20 3.09
C PRO A 73 4.90 -5.01 2.13
N ALA A 74 3.87 -4.80 1.31
CA ALA A 74 3.72 -3.63 0.45
C ALA A 74 2.42 -2.89 0.79
N ILE A 75 2.54 -1.65 1.23
CA ILE A 75 1.39 -0.78 1.54
C ILE A 75 1.08 0.06 0.31
N PHE A 76 -0.16 0.04 -0.15
CA PHE A 76 -0.63 0.88 -1.25
C PHE A 76 -1.65 1.89 -0.73
N HIS A 77 -1.42 3.17 -0.99
CA HIS A 77 -2.47 4.17 -0.81
C HIS A 77 -3.69 3.81 -1.65
N SER A 78 -4.86 3.85 -1.07
CA SER A 78 -6.11 3.49 -1.73
C SER A 78 -7.21 4.52 -1.46
N GLY A 79 -8.05 4.72 -2.45
CA GLY A 79 -9.15 5.66 -2.37
C GLY A 79 -8.78 7.12 -2.64
N HIS A 80 -9.56 8.00 -2.06
CA HIS A 80 -9.40 9.44 -2.20
C HIS A 80 -8.05 9.91 -1.60
N SER A 81 -7.43 10.86 -2.28
CA SER A 81 -6.25 11.56 -1.79
C SER A 81 -6.53 13.03 -1.56
N GLY A 82 -6.14 13.55 -0.40
CA GLY A 82 -6.15 14.99 -0.13
C GLY A 82 -5.11 15.77 -0.95
N ILE A 83 -4.09 15.07 -1.50
CA ILE A 83 -3.08 15.69 -2.35
C ILE A 83 -3.73 16.11 -3.67
N GLY A 84 -3.52 17.38 -4.04
CA GLY A 84 -4.15 17.95 -5.23
C GLY A 84 -5.56 18.50 -5.02
N SER A 85 -6.22 18.23 -3.89
CA SER A 85 -7.55 18.75 -3.58
C SER A 85 -7.56 20.28 -3.61
N GLY A 86 -8.56 20.86 -4.31
CA GLY A 86 -8.67 22.32 -4.47
C GLY A 86 -7.71 22.95 -5.47
N MET A 87 -6.73 22.22 -5.99
CA MET A 87 -5.84 22.71 -7.05
C MET A 87 -6.52 22.65 -8.43
N ARG A 88 -6.07 23.51 -9.35
CA ARG A 88 -6.55 23.45 -10.75
C ARG A 88 -6.35 22.04 -11.30
N CYS A 89 -7.41 21.47 -11.88
CA CYS A 89 -7.42 20.10 -12.41
C CYS A 89 -6.96 19.03 -11.40
N GLY A 90 -7.17 19.26 -10.08
CA GLY A 90 -6.71 18.33 -9.04
C GLY A 90 -5.19 18.13 -9.00
N GLY A 91 -4.41 19.14 -9.44
CA GLY A 91 -2.96 19.01 -9.60
C GLY A 91 -2.53 18.03 -10.70
N GLY A 92 -3.43 17.66 -11.60
CA GLY A 92 -3.17 16.66 -12.66
C GLY A 92 -3.20 15.21 -12.19
N LEU A 93 -3.53 14.95 -10.93
CA LEU A 93 -3.54 13.61 -10.35
C LEU A 93 -4.79 12.81 -10.74
N ARG A 94 -4.62 11.50 -10.90
CA ARG A 94 -5.69 10.56 -11.22
C ARG A 94 -6.02 9.69 -10.02
N LEU A 95 -7.14 9.99 -9.33
CA LEU A 95 -7.59 9.21 -8.17
C LEU A 95 -7.84 7.75 -8.51
N GLN A 96 -8.31 7.46 -9.72
CA GLN A 96 -8.57 6.10 -10.21
C GLN A 96 -7.35 5.17 -10.07
N ASN A 97 -6.13 5.69 -10.13
CA ASN A 97 -4.92 4.90 -9.94
C ASN A 97 -4.85 4.23 -8.55
N SER A 98 -5.61 4.76 -7.59
CA SER A 98 -5.72 4.21 -6.23
C SER A 98 -7.04 3.45 -5.99
N ASN A 99 -7.71 2.96 -7.05
CA ASN A 99 -8.80 2.00 -6.88
C ASN A 99 -8.22 0.67 -6.39
N PRO A 100 -8.72 0.09 -5.27
CA PRO A 100 -8.17 -1.13 -4.68
C PRO A 100 -8.24 -2.35 -5.60
N MET A 101 -9.22 -2.43 -6.51
CA MET A 101 -9.30 -3.55 -7.46
C MET A 101 -8.11 -3.63 -8.42
N LEU A 102 -7.36 -2.54 -8.62
CA LEU A 102 -6.12 -2.57 -9.41
C LEU A 102 -4.99 -3.36 -8.74
N LEU A 103 -5.15 -3.76 -7.48
CA LEU A 103 -4.22 -4.61 -6.75
C LEU A 103 -4.49 -6.11 -6.96
N GLU A 104 -5.58 -6.49 -7.64
CA GLU A 104 -5.96 -7.89 -7.79
C GLU A 104 -4.89 -8.70 -8.53
N ASP A 105 -4.38 -8.19 -9.65
CA ASP A 105 -3.32 -8.85 -10.42
C ASP A 105 -2.03 -8.99 -9.60
N VAL A 106 -1.69 -7.96 -8.80
CA VAL A 106 -0.53 -8.02 -7.91
C VAL A 106 -0.71 -9.09 -6.84
N ALA A 107 -1.90 -9.20 -6.26
CA ALA A 107 -2.20 -10.21 -5.24
C ALA A 107 -2.16 -11.64 -5.80
N ILE A 108 -2.49 -11.83 -7.10
CA ILE A 108 -2.46 -13.13 -7.78
C ILE A 108 -1.03 -13.50 -8.15
N ASP A 109 -0.30 -12.56 -8.76
CA ASP A 109 1.01 -12.83 -9.36
C ASP A 109 2.15 -12.84 -8.33
N PHE A 110 1.93 -12.22 -7.17
CA PHE A 110 2.87 -12.16 -6.05
C PHE A 110 2.23 -12.63 -4.72
N PRO A 111 1.88 -13.91 -4.60
CA PRO A 111 1.17 -14.43 -3.42
C PRO A 111 1.98 -14.36 -2.12
N ASP A 112 3.30 -14.18 -2.22
CA ASP A 112 4.21 -14.04 -1.07
C ASP A 112 4.33 -12.58 -0.57
N ILE A 113 3.64 -11.62 -1.20
CA ILE A 113 3.57 -10.24 -0.72
C ILE A 113 2.31 -10.07 0.13
N GLU A 114 2.47 -9.64 1.37
CA GLU A 114 1.36 -9.13 2.16
C GLU A 114 1.01 -7.71 1.68
N ILE A 115 -0.11 -7.58 0.98
CA ILE A 115 -0.58 -6.32 0.43
C ILE A 115 -1.47 -5.63 1.46
N VAL A 116 -1.10 -4.41 1.85
CA VAL A 116 -1.91 -3.59 2.77
C VAL A 116 -2.55 -2.45 1.99
N ILE A 117 -3.87 -2.47 1.91
CA ILE A 117 -4.68 -1.38 1.38
C ILE A 117 -4.73 -0.29 2.46
N ALA A 118 -4.03 0.82 2.25
CA ALA A 118 -4.04 1.94 3.20
C ALA A 118 -5.31 2.76 3.03
N HIS A 119 -5.97 2.97 4.16
CA HIS A 119 -7.23 3.68 4.35
C HIS A 119 -8.47 2.87 3.97
N PRO A 120 -9.68 3.28 4.40
CA PRO A 120 -10.96 2.64 4.05
C PRO A 120 -11.33 2.69 2.56
N SER A 121 -10.49 3.29 1.71
CA SER A 121 -10.63 3.33 0.24
C SER A 121 -11.84 4.12 -0.28
N TRP A 122 -12.34 5.11 0.46
CA TRP A 122 -13.44 5.93 -0.07
C TRP A 122 -13.11 6.49 -1.48
N PRO A 123 -14.00 6.39 -2.50
CA PRO A 123 -15.38 5.87 -2.45
C PRO A 123 -15.51 4.36 -2.75
N TRP A 124 -14.41 3.61 -2.86
CA TRP A 124 -14.37 2.18 -3.27
C TRP A 124 -14.24 1.22 -2.08
N GLN A 125 -14.95 1.48 -0.96
CA GLN A 125 -14.85 0.66 0.25
C GLN A 125 -15.30 -0.79 0.01
N ASP A 126 -16.35 -0.98 -0.80
CA ASP A 126 -16.92 -2.30 -1.07
C ASP A 126 -15.96 -3.14 -1.93
N GLU A 127 -15.26 -2.52 -2.86
CA GLU A 127 -14.20 -3.16 -3.66
C GLU A 127 -13.04 -3.59 -2.76
N ALA A 128 -12.60 -2.74 -1.84
CA ALA A 128 -11.54 -3.09 -0.88
C ALA A 128 -11.94 -4.27 0.01
N LEU A 129 -13.18 -4.26 0.53
CA LEU A 129 -13.72 -5.36 1.31
C LEU A 129 -13.80 -6.66 0.49
N SER A 130 -14.29 -6.57 -0.74
CA SER A 130 -14.40 -7.72 -1.65
C SER A 130 -13.03 -8.31 -1.95
N LEU A 131 -12.04 -7.48 -2.26
CA LEU A 131 -10.67 -7.92 -2.55
C LEU A 131 -10.04 -8.61 -1.34
N ALA A 132 -10.13 -8.00 -0.15
CA ALA A 132 -9.59 -8.57 1.07
C ALA A 132 -10.30 -9.86 1.50
N LEU A 133 -11.60 -10.01 1.24
CA LEU A 133 -12.31 -11.28 1.47
C LEU A 133 -11.85 -12.38 0.54
N HIS A 134 -11.57 -12.04 -0.70
CA HIS A 134 -11.22 -13.01 -1.74
C HIS A 134 -9.73 -13.42 -1.74
N LYS A 135 -8.83 -12.48 -1.43
CA LYS A 135 -7.38 -12.70 -1.47
C LYS A 135 -6.82 -12.79 -0.05
N PRO A 136 -6.25 -13.94 0.35
CA PRO A 136 -5.78 -14.15 1.73
C PRO A 136 -4.57 -13.28 2.09
N ASN A 137 -3.80 -12.81 1.10
CA ASN A 137 -2.64 -11.92 1.26
C ASN A 137 -2.99 -10.43 1.18
N VAL A 138 -4.27 -10.06 1.31
CA VAL A 138 -4.71 -8.65 1.27
C VAL A 138 -5.30 -8.25 2.62
N TRP A 139 -4.80 -7.13 3.14
CA TRP A 139 -5.15 -6.51 4.41
C TRP A 139 -5.71 -5.11 4.19
N ILE A 140 -6.49 -4.60 5.12
CA ILE A 140 -6.98 -3.21 5.09
C ILE A 140 -6.47 -2.49 6.34
N ASP A 141 -5.83 -1.35 6.15
CA ASP A 141 -5.46 -0.42 7.21
C ASP A 141 -6.53 0.68 7.33
N LEU A 142 -7.02 0.89 8.55
CA LEU A 142 -8.13 1.82 8.84
C LEU A 142 -7.66 3.27 9.13
N SER A 143 -6.39 3.57 8.87
CA SER A 143 -5.82 4.91 9.07
C SER A 143 -6.44 5.99 8.17
N GLY A 144 -6.12 7.24 8.45
CA GLY A 144 -6.46 8.40 7.62
C GLY A 144 -7.89 8.93 7.77
N TRP A 145 -8.79 8.18 8.37
CA TRP A 145 -10.18 8.56 8.60
C TRP A 145 -10.59 8.35 10.06
N SER A 146 -11.32 9.29 10.62
CA SER A 146 -11.93 9.07 11.93
C SER A 146 -12.98 7.96 11.85
N PRO A 147 -13.03 7.02 12.83
CA PRO A 147 -14.01 5.93 12.84
C PRO A 147 -15.48 6.36 12.73
N LYS A 148 -15.79 7.60 13.13
CA LYS A 148 -17.14 8.17 12.99
C LYS A 148 -17.64 8.28 11.55
N TYR A 149 -16.72 8.22 10.57
CA TYR A 149 -17.04 8.27 9.14
C TYR A 149 -17.00 6.90 8.48
N PHE A 150 -16.73 5.85 9.23
CA PHE A 150 -16.71 4.50 8.67
C PHE A 150 -18.12 4.07 8.28
N PRO A 151 -18.32 3.54 7.06
CA PRO A 151 -19.59 2.95 6.68
C PRO A 151 -19.89 1.74 7.57
N ALA A 152 -21.17 1.52 7.84
CA ALA A 152 -21.62 0.42 8.72
C ALA A 152 -21.10 -0.95 8.24
N GLN A 153 -21.04 -1.17 6.93
CA GLN A 153 -20.53 -2.40 6.34
C GLN A 153 -19.05 -2.62 6.65
N LEU A 154 -18.20 -1.58 6.56
CA LEU A 154 -16.79 -1.68 6.94
C LEU A 154 -16.64 -2.10 8.41
N VAL A 155 -17.41 -1.48 9.30
CA VAL A 155 -17.42 -1.83 10.74
C VAL A 155 -17.89 -3.27 10.95
N GLN A 156 -18.92 -3.71 10.23
CA GLN A 156 -19.41 -5.09 10.30
C GLN A 156 -18.32 -6.10 9.91
N TYR A 157 -17.64 -5.90 8.77
CA TYR A 157 -16.59 -6.81 8.31
C TYR A 157 -15.35 -6.78 9.22
N ALA A 158 -14.99 -5.61 9.74
CA ALA A 158 -13.88 -5.47 10.71
C ALA A 158 -14.14 -6.24 12.02
N ASN A 159 -15.40 -6.43 12.41
CA ASN A 159 -15.79 -7.19 13.60
C ASN A 159 -16.14 -8.65 13.32
N THR A 160 -16.12 -9.09 12.06
CA THR A 160 -16.55 -10.43 11.67
C THR A 160 -15.52 -11.11 10.75
N LEU A 161 -15.79 -11.16 9.46
CA LEU A 161 -15.02 -11.95 8.49
C LEU A 161 -13.60 -11.46 8.25
N LEU A 162 -13.35 -10.18 8.44
CA LEU A 162 -12.04 -9.56 8.24
C LEU A 162 -11.36 -9.13 9.54
N LYS A 163 -11.85 -9.55 10.72
CA LYS A 163 -11.33 -9.12 12.02
C LYS A 163 -9.83 -9.34 12.22
N ASP A 164 -9.30 -10.39 11.61
CA ASP A 164 -7.87 -10.76 11.71
C ASP A 164 -7.03 -10.21 10.54
N ARG A 165 -7.64 -9.41 9.66
CA ARG A 165 -6.98 -8.78 8.49
C ARG A 165 -7.27 -7.29 8.36
N MET A 166 -7.69 -6.66 9.47
CA MET A 166 -7.80 -5.22 9.60
C MET A 166 -6.70 -4.70 10.52
N LEU A 167 -6.04 -3.65 10.09
CA LEU A 167 -5.03 -2.94 10.87
C LEU A 167 -5.63 -1.62 11.34
N PHE A 168 -5.33 -1.24 12.57
CA PHE A 168 -5.75 0.04 13.14
C PHE A 168 -4.53 0.96 13.23
N GLY A 169 -4.53 2.02 12.41
CA GLY A 169 -3.44 3.01 12.33
C GLY A 169 -3.92 4.43 12.54
#